data_ee6cbf63d1cf958ce7ac71f0ba71233d
#
_entry.id   ee6cbf63d1cf958ce7ac71f0ba71233d
#
_cell.length_a   1.000
_cell.length_b   1.000
_cell.length_c   1.000
_cell.angle_alpha   90.00
_cell.angle_beta   90.00
_cell.angle_gamma   90.00
#
_symmetry.space_group_name_H-M   'P 1'
#
loop_
_entity.id
_entity.type
_entity.pdbx_description
1 polymer ?
#
loop_
_entity_poly.entity_id
_entity_poly.type
_entity_poly.pdbx_seq_one_letter_code
_entity_poly.pdbx_strand_id
1 'polypeptide(L)'
;LITSLQKKQKGLQNEVSKKRREANQLNARIDKLIAEEIERARKRAAEEARREAAARKKAESKEGKSSSASRGTTKKAAPLEAYSMSKADRELSGNFAGNRGKLPMPISGPYIITSHYGQYAAEGLRNVKLDNKGIDIQGKPGAQARAIFDGKVAAVFQLNGLFNVLIRHGNYISVYCNLSSASVKSGDTVKTKQAIGQVFSDATDNGRTVLHFQLRKEKEKLNPEPWLNR
;
A
#
# COMPACT_ATOMS: atom_id res chain seq x y z
N LEU A 1 -38.97 19.11 19.78
CA LEU A 1 -38.57 18.74 18.39
C LEU A 1 -37.28 19.44 17.96
N ILE A 2 -37.15 20.77 18.05
CA ILE A 2 -35.97 21.54 17.61
C ILE A 2 -34.72 21.15 18.41
N THR A 3 -34.81 21.05 19.72
CA THR A 3 -33.70 20.68 20.63
C THR A 3 -33.18 19.25 20.38
N SER A 4 -34.06 18.33 20.03
CA SER A 4 -33.71 16.94 19.70
C SER A 4 -32.95 16.85 18.36
N LEU A 5 -33.37 17.63 17.36
CA LEU A 5 -32.69 17.73 16.07
C LEU A 5 -31.30 18.37 16.20
N GLN A 6 -31.18 19.44 16.99
CA GLN A 6 -29.89 20.10 17.27
C GLN A 6 -28.91 19.17 17.98
N LYS A 7 -29.40 18.38 18.96
CA LYS A 7 -28.58 17.40 19.67
C LYS A 7 -28.09 16.29 18.75
N LYS A 8 -28.96 15.81 17.84
CA LYS A 8 -28.60 14.81 16.82
C LYS A 8 -27.57 15.35 15.84
N GLN A 9 -27.75 16.58 15.36
CA GLN A 9 -26.80 17.24 14.46
C GLN A 9 -25.42 17.42 15.10
N LYS A 10 -25.39 17.89 16.37
CA LYS A 10 -24.12 18.02 17.11
C LYS A 10 -23.43 16.66 17.33
N GLY A 11 -24.20 15.61 17.59
CA GLY A 11 -23.69 14.23 17.70
C GLY A 11 -23.02 13.77 16.38
N LEU A 12 -23.69 13.97 15.26
CA LEU A 12 -23.14 13.64 13.93
C LEU A 12 -21.88 14.45 13.59
N GLN A 13 -21.84 15.74 13.93
CA GLN A 13 -20.66 16.57 13.73
C GLN A 13 -19.46 16.08 14.56
N ASN A 14 -19.69 15.68 15.79
CA ASN A 14 -18.65 15.12 16.67
C ASN A 14 -18.13 13.80 16.13
N GLU A 15 -19.01 12.92 15.65
CA GLU A 15 -18.64 11.64 15.04
C GLU A 15 -17.81 11.84 13.78
N VAL A 16 -18.21 12.74 12.88
CA VAL A 16 -17.43 13.07 11.67
C VAL A 16 -16.07 13.65 12.06
N SER A 17 -16.01 14.53 13.04
CA SER A 17 -14.75 15.12 13.51
C SER A 17 -13.80 14.06 14.10
N LYS A 18 -14.35 13.08 14.81
CA LYS A 18 -13.58 11.95 15.34
C LYS A 18 -13.05 11.07 14.21
N LYS A 19 -13.91 10.66 13.27
CA LYS A 19 -13.51 9.87 12.09
C LYS A 19 -12.45 10.55 11.24
N ARG A 20 -12.54 11.87 11.04
CA ARG A 20 -11.51 12.64 10.34
C ARG A 20 -10.16 12.60 11.05
N ARG A 21 -10.14 12.77 12.37
CA ARG A 21 -8.90 12.69 13.17
C ARG A 21 -8.27 11.32 13.08
N GLU A 22 -9.05 10.26 13.22
CA GLU A 22 -8.59 8.88 13.11
C GLU A 22 -8.03 8.59 11.70
N ALA A 23 -8.73 9.01 10.65
CA ALA A 23 -8.27 8.88 9.26
C ALA A 23 -6.97 9.66 9.01
N ASN A 24 -6.84 10.88 9.53
CA ASN A 24 -5.64 11.69 9.41
C ASN A 24 -4.44 11.05 10.13
N GLN A 25 -4.65 10.52 11.34
CA GLN A 25 -3.61 9.80 12.08
C GLN A 25 -3.16 8.55 11.33
N LEU A 26 -4.09 7.77 10.80
CA LEU A 26 -3.81 6.59 10.00
C LEU A 26 -3.00 6.95 8.76
N ASN A 27 -3.46 7.93 7.99
CA ASN A 27 -2.77 8.38 6.77
C ASN A 27 -1.38 8.93 7.06
N ALA A 28 -1.20 9.72 8.13
CA ALA A 28 0.11 10.23 8.54
C ALA A 28 1.07 9.08 8.91
N ARG A 29 0.57 8.05 9.59
CA ARG A 29 1.38 6.88 9.94
C ARG A 29 1.78 6.08 8.70
N ILE A 30 0.85 5.89 7.77
CA ILE A 30 1.10 5.22 6.49
C ILE A 30 2.13 6.02 5.68
N ASP A 31 1.95 7.32 5.53
CA ASP A 31 2.87 8.19 4.78
C ASP A 31 4.30 8.13 5.34
N LYS A 32 4.45 8.13 6.67
CA LYS A 32 5.76 7.97 7.34
C LYS A 32 6.40 6.62 7.00
N LEU A 33 5.66 5.52 7.14
CA LEU A 33 6.15 4.17 6.87
C LEU A 33 6.53 3.98 5.40
N ILE A 34 5.77 4.58 4.48
CA ILE A 34 6.08 4.57 3.04
C ILE A 34 7.38 5.34 2.78
N ALA A 35 7.57 6.50 3.38
CA ALA A 35 8.81 7.27 3.24
C ALA A 35 10.03 6.49 3.75
N GLU A 36 9.90 5.81 4.89
CA GLU A 36 10.95 4.94 5.43
C GLU A 36 11.25 3.75 4.50
N GLU A 37 10.24 3.15 3.88
CA GLU A 37 10.42 2.03 2.96
C GLU A 37 11.08 2.47 1.65
N ILE A 38 10.74 3.64 1.12
CA ILE A 38 11.40 4.24 -0.04
C ILE A 38 12.89 4.44 0.25
N GLU A 39 13.25 4.95 1.42
CA GLU A 39 14.64 5.15 1.81
C GLU A 39 15.39 3.81 1.96
N ARG A 40 14.76 2.81 2.54
CA ARG A 40 15.31 1.45 2.61
C ARG A 40 15.53 0.85 1.21
N ALA A 41 14.58 1.04 0.30
CA ALA A 41 14.69 0.57 -1.09
C ALA A 41 15.87 1.24 -1.83
N ARG A 42 16.08 2.55 -1.63
CA ARG A 42 17.23 3.28 -2.17
C ARG A 42 18.56 2.72 -1.65
N LYS A 43 18.66 2.46 -0.35
CA LYS A 43 19.87 1.86 0.25
C LYS A 43 20.16 0.48 -0.32
N ARG A 44 19.13 -0.38 -0.45
CA ARG A 44 19.28 -1.70 -1.08
C ARG A 44 19.77 -1.59 -2.53
N ALA A 45 19.19 -0.71 -3.33
CA ALA A 45 19.59 -0.50 -4.72
C ALA A 45 21.03 0.04 -4.84
N ALA A 46 21.44 0.95 -3.96
CA ALA A 46 22.81 1.48 -3.94
C ALA A 46 23.83 0.39 -3.54
N GLU A 47 23.49 -0.46 -2.59
CA GLU A 47 24.34 -1.59 -2.17
C GLU A 47 24.47 -2.62 -3.30
N GLU A 48 23.38 -2.97 -3.97
CA GLU A 48 23.39 -3.86 -5.13
C GLU A 48 24.30 -3.32 -6.24
N ALA A 49 24.14 -2.03 -6.59
CA ALA A 49 24.99 -1.39 -7.59
C ALA A 49 26.49 -1.40 -7.21
N ARG A 50 26.80 -1.21 -5.94
CA ARG A 50 28.20 -1.31 -5.43
C ARG A 50 28.75 -2.73 -5.56
N ARG A 51 27.96 -3.75 -5.21
CA ARG A 51 28.34 -5.16 -5.33
C ARG A 51 28.58 -5.55 -6.81
N GLU A 52 27.69 -5.11 -7.70
CA GLU A 52 27.85 -5.36 -9.14
C GLU A 52 29.08 -4.66 -9.70
N ALA A 53 29.34 -3.40 -9.33
CA ALA A 53 30.54 -2.68 -9.75
C ALA A 53 31.84 -3.34 -9.25
N ALA A 54 31.85 -3.82 -7.99
CA ALA A 54 32.98 -4.54 -7.43
C ALA A 54 33.20 -5.90 -8.12
N ALA A 55 32.11 -6.61 -8.46
CA ALA A 55 32.19 -7.89 -9.17
C ALA A 55 32.74 -7.71 -10.59
N ARG A 56 32.31 -6.63 -11.30
CA ARG A 56 32.86 -6.29 -12.65
C ARG A 56 34.35 -5.99 -12.58
N LYS A 57 34.79 -5.13 -11.65
CA LYS A 57 36.22 -4.84 -11.47
C LYS A 57 37.05 -6.10 -11.17
N LYS A 58 36.50 -7.04 -10.39
CA LYS A 58 37.14 -8.30 -10.06
C LYS A 58 37.20 -9.27 -11.24
N ALA A 59 36.21 -9.24 -12.12
CA ALA A 59 36.19 -10.00 -13.38
C ALA A 59 37.21 -9.43 -14.39
N GLU A 60 37.21 -8.10 -14.58
CA GLU A 60 38.16 -7.41 -15.47
C GLU A 60 39.61 -7.61 -15.02
N SER A 61 39.88 -7.65 -13.71
CA SER A 61 41.23 -7.94 -13.19
C SER A 61 41.68 -9.38 -13.40
N LYS A 62 40.77 -10.32 -13.64
CA LYS A 62 41.08 -11.72 -13.94
C LYS A 62 41.27 -11.97 -15.44
N GLU A 63 40.65 -11.17 -16.33
CA GLU A 63 40.79 -11.24 -17.78
C GLU A 63 41.94 -10.40 -18.37
N GLY A 64 42.61 -9.58 -17.56
CA GLY A 64 43.64 -8.64 -17.93
C GLY A 64 44.99 -9.28 -18.35
N LYS A 65 45.00 -10.43 -19.02
CA LYS A 65 46.16 -11.02 -19.72
C LYS A 65 45.81 -11.61 -21.06
N SER A 66 45.14 -10.85 -21.91
CA SER A 66 45.17 -11.08 -23.37
C SER A 66 44.50 -9.93 -24.11
N SER A 67 45.34 -9.25 -24.93
CA SER A 67 45.05 -8.44 -26.13
C SER A 67 43.94 -7.38 -26.16
N SER A 68 44.42 -6.11 -26.26
CA SER A 68 44.25 -5.12 -27.33
C SER A 68 42.84 -4.88 -27.92
N ALA A 69 42.40 -3.59 -27.70
CA ALA A 69 41.66 -2.74 -28.64
C ALA A 69 40.20 -3.12 -29.00
N SER A 70 39.26 -2.44 -28.34
CA SER A 70 38.13 -1.83 -29.06
C SER A 70 37.57 -0.67 -28.25
N ARG A 71 37.57 0.52 -28.86
CA ARG A 71 36.88 1.73 -28.36
C ARG A 71 35.39 1.45 -28.28
N GLY A 72 34.87 1.30 -27.08
CA GLY A 72 33.46 1.25 -26.78
C GLY A 72 33.04 2.51 -26.04
N THR A 73 32.24 3.33 -26.69
CA THR A 73 31.61 4.56 -26.21
C THR A 73 31.11 4.45 -24.74
N THR A 74 31.62 5.31 -23.90
CA THR A 74 31.09 5.57 -22.55
C THR A 74 29.65 6.06 -22.69
N LYS A 75 28.68 5.19 -22.50
CA LYS A 75 27.31 5.61 -22.22
C LYS A 75 27.32 6.40 -20.91
N LYS A 76 27.20 7.73 -21.06
CA LYS A 76 26.95 8.67 -19.99
C LYS A 76 25.82 8.10 -19.13
N ALA A 77 26.07 7.83 -17.85
CA ALA A 77 25.04 7.38 -16.92
C ALA A 77 23.90 8.40 -16.93
N ALA A 78 22.70 7.92 -17.23
CA ALA A 78 21.49 8.74 -17.11
C ALA A 78 21.38 9.30 -15.69
N PRO A 79 20.81 10.51 -15.51
CA PRO A 79 20.57 11.06 -14.17
C PRO A 79 19.80 10.03 -13.35
N LEU A 80 20.25 9.73 -12.14
CA LEU A 80 19.54 8.87 -11.20
C LEU A 80 18.15 9.46 -11.00
N GLU A 81 17.13 8.80 -11.53
CA GLU A 81 15.75 9.15 -11.23
C GLU A 81 15.56 9.22 -9.72
N ALA A 82 14.61 10.06 -9.26
CA ALA A 82 14.37 10.34 -7.84
C ALA A 82 14.14 9.08 -6.98
N TYR A 83 13.90 7.94 -7.63
CA TYR A 83 13.76 6.62 -7.03
C TYR A 83 14.60 5.60 -7.80
N SER A 84 15.74 5.20 -7.23
CA SER A 84 16.52 4.08 -7.77
C SER A 84 15.99 2.76 -7.19
N MET A 85 15.57 1.85 -8.07
CA MET A 85 15.10 0.51 -7.72
C MET A 85 16.15 -0.53 -8.03
N SER A 86 16.19 -1.61 -7.23
CA SER A 86 16.91 -2.83 -7.57
C SER A 86 16.34 -3.46 -8.86
N LYS A 87 17.09 -4.34 -9.51
CA LYS A 87 16.62 -5.07 -10.71
C LYS A 87 15.33 -5.85 -10.40
N ALA A 88 15.28 -6.55 -9.26
CA ALA A 88 14.12 -7.30 -8.82
C ALA A 88 12.90 -6.40 -8.56
N ASP A 89 13.10 -5.22 -7.97
CA ASP A 89 12.03 -4.27 -7.73
C ASP A 89 11.48 -3.68 -9.03
N ARG A 90 12.33 -3.43 -10.03
CA ARG A 90 11.88 -2.96 -11.36
C ARG A 90 11.04 -4.01 -12.09
N GLU A 91 11.46 -5.26 -12.04
CA GLU A 91 10.70 -6.37 -12.63
C GLU A 91 9.35 -6.54 -11.96
N LEU A 92 9.33 -6.54 -10.62
CA LEU A 92 8.10 -6.65 -9.83
C LEU A 92 7.15 -5.48 -10.10
N SER A 93 7.67 -4.24 -10.20
CA SER A 93 6.89 -3.05 -10.57
C SER A 93 6.28 -3.18 -11.97
N GLY A 94 7.05 -3.63 -12.93
CA GLY A 94 6.58 -3.84 -14.31
C GLY A 94 5.48 -4.88 -14.38
N ASN A 95 5.66 -6.00 -13.69
CA ASN A 95 4.66 -7.06 -13.59
C ASN A 95 3.39 -6.60 -12.89
N PHE A 96 3.50 -5.83 -11.81
CA PHE A 96 2.36 -5.24 -11.13
C PHE A 96 1.58 -4.30 -12.05
N ALA A 97 2.26 -3.37 -12.72
CA ALA A 97 1.66 -2.42 -13.65
C ALA A 97 0.96 -3.11 -14.82
N GLY A 98 1.55 -4.18 -15.36
CA GLY A 98 0.98 -4.99 -16.44
C GLY A 98 -0.29 -5.75 -16.04
N ASN A 99 -0.57 -5.91 -14.76
CA ASN A 99 -1.77 -6.56 -14.23
C ASN A 99 -2.88 -5.57 -13.81
N ARG A 100 -2.78 -4.30 -14.21
CA ARG A 100 -3.84 -3.32 -13.98
C ARG A 100 -5.18 -3.81 -14.50
N GLY A 101 -6.22 -3.77 -13.67
CA GLY A 101 -7.57 -4.27 -13.97
C GLY A 101 -7.74 -5.79 -13.82
N LYS A 102 -6.67 -6.51 -13.48
CA LYS A 102 -6.67 -7.97 -13.29
C LYS A 102 -6.31 -8.40 -11.86
N LEU A 103 -5.96 -7.45 -10.99
CA LEU A 103 -5.58 -7.76 -9.62
C LEU A 103 -6.80 -8.25 -8.83
N PRO A 104 -6.66 -9.29 -8.00
CA PRO A 104 -7.77 -9.81 -7.21
C PRO A 104 -8.23 -8.79 -6.17
N MET A 105 -9.49 -8.88 -5.77
CA MET A 105 -9.99 -8.09 -4.64
C MET A 105 -9.20 -8.40 -3.37
N PRO A 106 -8.89 -7.38 -2.55
CA PRO A 106 -8.07 -7.54 -1.34
C PRO A 106 -8.80 -8.21 -0.17
N ILE A 107 -10.03 -8.64 -0.37
CA ILE A 107 -10.87 -9.30 0.63
C ILE A 107 -11.37 -10.65 0.10
N SER A 108 -11.52 -11.63 0.98
CA SER A 108 -12.08 -12.94 0.65
C SER A 108 -13.60 -12.96 0.75
N GLY A 109 -14.25 -13.79 -0.07
CA GLY A 109 -15.69 -14.00 -0.05
C GLY A 109 -16.50 -12.90 -0.73
N PRO A 110 -17.83 -12.88 -0.55
CA PRO A 110 -18.71 -11.86 -1.09
C PRO A 110 -18.41 -10.48 -0.50
N TYR A 111 -18.48 -9.46 -1.33
CA TYR A 111 -18.17 -8.08 -0.92
C TYR A 111 -19.02 -7.05 -1.64
N ILE A 112 -19.08 -5.84 -1.07
CA ILE A 112 -19.56 -4.62 -1.71
C ILE A 112 -18.59 -3.47 -1.40
N ILE A 113 -18.39 -2.56 -2.35
CA ILE A 113 -17.64 -1.32 -2.11
C ILE A 113 -18.60 -0.31 -1.51
N THR A 114 -18.36 0.10 -0.27
CA THR A 114 -19.23 1.01 0.48
C THR A 114 -18.76 2.46 0.43
N SER A 115 -17.48 2.69 0.12
CA SER A 115 -16.92 4.02 -0.05
C SER A 115 -15.84 4.01 -1.13
N HIS A 116 -15.95 4.96 -2.06
CA HIS A 116 -15.04 5.10 -3.20
C HIS A 116 -13.89 6.05 -2.89
N TYR A 117 -12.85 6.00 -3.73
CA TYR A 117 -11.71 6.91 -3.64
C TYR A 117 -12.12 8.35 -3.95
N GLY A 118 -11.59 9.30 -3.19
CA GLY A 118 -11.74 10.74 -3.41
C GLY A 118 -12.70 11.41 -2.45
N GLN A 119 -13.18 12.58 -2.84
CA GLN A 119 -14.05 13.39 -2.01
C GLN A 119 -15.52 13.03 -2.22
N TYR A 120 -16.25 12.92 -1.14
CA TYR A 120 -17.70 12.70 -1.15
C TYR A 120 -18.40 13.49 -0.04
N ALA A 121 -19.69 13.77 -0.22
CA ALA A 121 -20.49 14.47 0.78
C ALA A 121 -20.78 13.55 1.97
N ALA A 122 -20.63 14.07 3.18
CA ALA A 122 -21.03 13.33 4.38
C ALA A 122 -22.56 13.23 4.46
N GLU A 123 -23.08 12.02 4.58
CA GLU A 123 -24.51 11.77 4.68
C GLU A 123 -25.10 12.48 5.91
N GLY A 124 -26.22 13.18 5.72
CA GLY A 124 -26.91 13.90 6.78
C GLY A 124 -26.28 15.23 7.21
N LEU A 125 -25.18 15.67 6.59
CA LEU A 125 -24.51 16.94 6.91
C LEU A 125 -24.36 17.81 5.65
N ARG A 126 -24.99 18.99 5.65
CA ARG A 126 -24.82 19.97 4.56
C ARG A 126 -23.39 20.53 4.58
N ASN A 127 -22.76 20.64 3.41
CA ASN A 127 -21.43 21.23 3.21
C ASN A 127 -20.26 20.52 3.91
N VAL A 128 -20.42 19.28 4.37
CA VAL A 128 -19.33 18.49 4.93
C VAL A 128 -18.87 17.49 3.88
N LYS A 129 -17.62 17.65 3.42
CA LYS A 129 -16.98 16.70 2.51
C LYS A 129 -16.02 15.80 3.30
N LEU A 130 -16.07 14.53 3.04
CA LEU A 130 -15.09 13.53 3.49
C LEU A 130 -14.16 13.20 2.33
N ASP A 131 -12.94 12.83 2.65
CA ASP A 131 -11.91 12.50 1.66
C ASP A 131 -11.36 11.10 1.97
N ASN A 132 -11.66 10.15 1.09
CA ASN A 132 -11.19 8.78 1.21
C ASN A 132 -9.93 8.60 0.35
N LYS A 133 -8.82 8.25 0.97
CA LYS A 133 -7.53 8.00 0.30
C LYS A 133 -7.39 6.59 -0.27
N GLY A 134 -8.43 5.81 -0.15
CA GLY A 134 -8.55 4.45 -0.65
C GLY A 134 -10.01 4.11 -0.95
N ILE A 135 -10.38 2.87 -0.74
CA ILE A 135 -11.75 2.36 -0.83
C ILE A 135 -12.11 1.59 0.43
N ASP A 136 -13.38 1.61 0.79
CA ASP A 136 -13.90 0.78 1.88
C ASP A 136 -14.72 -0.36 1.29
N ILE A 137 -14.35 -1.58 1.67
CA ILE A 137 -14.92 -2.81 1.14
C ILE A 137 -15.56 -3.56 2.30
N GLN A 138 -16.88 -3.69 2.26
CA GLN A 138 -17.61 -4.47 3.24
C GLN A 138 -17.71 -5.92 2.79
N GLY A 139 -17.24 -6.82 3.65
CA GLY A 139 -17.38 -8.26 3.52
C GLY A 139 -18.34 -8.84 4.55
N LYS A 140 -18.33 -10.17 4.69
CA LYS A 140 -19.05 -10.88 5.77
C LYS A 140 -18.14 -11.06 6.99
N PRO A 141 -18.70 -11.24 8.19
CA PRO A 141 -17.92 -11.63 9.36
C PRO A 141 -17.06 -12.87 9.06
N GLY A 142 -15.79 -12.83 9.49
CA GLY A 142 -14.81 -13.87 9.18
C GLY A 142 -14.04 -13.67 7.86
N ALA A 143 -14.36 -12.63 7.08
CA ALA A 143 -13.60 -12.30 5.87
C ALA A 143 -12.13 -12.02 6.19
N GLN A 144 -11.25 -12.47 5.30
CA GLN A 144 -9.81 -12.26 5.41
C GLN A 144 -9.34 -11.22 4.39
N ALA A 145 -8.40 -10.38 4.80
CA ALA A 145 -7.62 -9.60 3.86
C ALA A 145 -6.61 -10.50 3.16
N ARG A 146 -6.41 -10.27 1.86
CA ARG A 146 -5.47 -11.04 1.05
C ARG A 146 -4.64 -10.15 0.15
N ALA A 147 -3.39 -10.55 -0.09
CA ALA A 147 -2.48 -9.82 -0.95
C ALA A 147 -3.03 -9.76 -2.38
N ILE A 148 -3.05 -8.57 -2.99
CA ILE A 148 -3.52 -8.37 -4.36
C ILE A 148 -2.49 -8.82 -5.40
N PHE A 149 -1.22 -8.94 -5.02
CA PHE A 149 -0.12 -9.36 -5.89
C PHE A 149 1.05 -9.89 -5.07
N ASP A 150 1.98 -10.58 -5.73
CA ASP A 150 3.24 -11.00 -5.13
C ASP A 150 4.01 -9.79 -4.60
N GLY A 151 4.63 -9.93 -3.45
CA GLY A 151 5.35 -8.84 -2.84
C GLY A 151 6.02 -9.19 -1.53
N LYS A 152 6.47 -8.16 -0.86
CA LYS A 152 7.12 -8.26 0.45
C LYS A 152 6.44 -7.34 1.45
N VAL A 153 6.16 -7.85 2.63
CA VAL A 153 5.56 -7.05 3.72
C VAL A 153 6.56 -5.98 4.16
N ALA A 154 6.22 -4.72 3.91
CA ALA A 154 7.05 -3.57 4.26
C ALA A 154 6.90 -3.19 5.74
N ALA A 155 5.68 -3.25 6.26
CA ALA A 155 5.40 -2.95 7.66
C ALA A 155 4.09 -3.60 8.12
N VAL A 156 4.03 -3.91 9.41
CA VAL A 156 2.82 -4.25 10.16
C VAL A 156 2.79 -3.36 11.39
N PHE A 157 1.69 -2.66 11.62
CA PHE A 157 1.55 -1.79 12.79
C PHE A 157 0.14 -1.79 13.34
N GLN A 158 0.00 -1.44 14.61
CA GLN A 158 -1.30 -1.25 15.26
C GLN A 158 -1.63 0.24 15.40
N LEU A 159 -2.89 0.56 15.19
CA LEU A 159 -3.47 1.85 15.52
C LEU A 159 -4.88 1.63 16.06
N ASN A 160 -5.17 2.22 17.22
CA ASN A 160 -6.47 2.07 17.91
C ASN A 160 -6.88 0.59 18.11
N GLY A 161 -5.92 -0.29 18.40
CA GLY A 161 -6.15 -1.71 18.63
C GLY A 161 -6.32 -2.57 17.37
N LEU A 162 -6.30 -1.97 16.18
CA LEU A 162 -6.45 -2.66 14.91
C LEU A 162 -5.12 -2.75 14.17
N PHE A 163 -4.89 -3.87 13.47
CA PHE A 163 -3.70 -4.10 12.67
C PHE A 163 -3.84 -3.48 11.28
N ASN A 164 -2.71 -3.06 10.75
CA ASN A 164 -2.57 -2.51 9.41
C ASN A 164 -1.31 -3.10 8.78
N VAL A 165 -1.41 -3.50 7.52
CA VAL A 165 -0.34 -4.17 6.78
C VAL A 165 -0.03 -3.39 5.51
N LEU A 166 1.25 -3.14 5.25
CA LEU A 166 1.77 -2.57 4.01
C LEU A 166 2.54 -3.65 3.26
N ILE A 167 2.20 -3.87 1.99
CA ILE A 167 2.90 -4.79 1.11
C ILE A 167 3.50 -4.02 -0.06
N ARG A 168 4.80 -4.23 -0.28
CA ARG A 168 5.56 -3.62 -1.36
C ARG A 168 5.60 -4.54 -2.59
N HIS A 169 5.28 -3.97 -3.76
CA HIS A 169 5.31 -4.60 -5.07
C HIS A 169 6.21 -3.77 -6.01
N GLY A 170 7.52 -3.78 -5.74
CA GLY A 170 8.45 -2.85 -6.37
C GLY A 170 8.25 -1.42 -5.86
N ASN A 171 7.86 -0.47 -6.71
CA ASN A 171 7.51 0.90 -6.30
C ASN A 171 6.02 1.12 -6.01
N TYR A 172 5.19 0.07 -6.13
CA TYR A 172 3.81 0.09 -5.68
C TYR A 172 3.68 -0.44 -4.26
N ILE A 173 2.76 0.12 -3.50
CA ILE A 173 2.46 -0.31 -2.13
C ILE A 173 0.95 -0.47 -1.97
N SER A 174 0.52 -1.64 -1.55
CA SER A 174 -0.85 -1.92 -1.14
C SER A 174 -0.97 -1.85 0.38
N VAL A 175 -2.01 -1.21 0.87
CA VAL A 175 -2.25 -0.95 2.29
C VAL A 175 -3.57 -1.56 2.70
N TYR A 176 -3.54 -2.39 3.73
CA TYR A 176 -4.68 -3.12 4.28
C TYR A 176 -4.89 -2.68 5.71
N CYS A 177 -6.01 -2.02 5.98
CA CYS A 177 -6.33 -1.46 7.29
C CYS A 177 -7.58 -2.11 7.88
N ASN A 178 -7.74 -1.97 9.19
CA ASN A 178 -8.91 -2.45 9.90
C ASN A 178 -8.91 -3.98 10.10
N LEU A 179 -7.76 -4.55 10.43
CA LEU A 179 -7.63 -5.98 10.70
C LEU A 179 -7.68 -6.25 12.21
N SER A 180 -8.40 -7.30 12.61
CA SER A 180 -8.40 -7.80 13.99
C SER A 180 -7.13 -8.59 14.32
N SER A 181 -6.50 -9.17 13.31
CA SER A 181 -5.24 -9.91 13.43
C SER A 181 -4.41 -9.79 12.16
N ALA A 182 -3.09 -9.90 12.28
CA ALA A 182 -2.16 -10.04 11.18
C ALA A 182 -1.51 -11.42 11.23
N SER A 183 -1.53 -12.14 10.12
CA SER A 183 -0.87 -13.45 9.98
C SER A 183 0.51 -13.36 9.34
N VAL A 184 0.96 -12.16 9.04
CA VAL A 184 2.27 -11.85 8.45
C VAL A 184 3.01 -10.82 9.29
N LYS A 185 4.31 -10.74 9.12
CA LYS A 185 5.20 -9.77 9.77
C LYS A 185 6.05 -9.03 8.74
N SER A 186 6.62 -7.92 9.15
CA SER A 186 7.55 -7.14 8.31
C SER A 186 8.70 -8.02 7.82
N GLY A 187 8.96 -7.96 6.52
CA GLY A 187 9.98 -8.76 5.85
C GLY A 187 9.48 -10.06 5.20
N ASP A 188 8.28 -10.52 5.51
CA ASP A 188 7.72 -11.74 4.90
C ASP A 188 7.45 -11.53 3.41
N THR A 189 7.71 -12.56 2.62
CA THR A 189 7.29 -12.63 1.22
C THR A 189 5.88 -13.19 1.15
N VAL A 190 5.02 -12.56 0.36
CA VAL A 190 3.62 -12.97 0.14
C VAL A 190 3.35 -13.22 -1.32
N LYS A 191 2.43 -14.12 -1.59
CA LYS A 191 1.94 -14.46 -2.93
C LYS A 191 0.57 -13.85 -3.18
N THR A 192 0.22 -13.67 -4.43
CA THR A 192 -1.10 -13.23 -4.88
C THR A 192 -2.19 -14.09 -4.25
N LYS A 193 -3.22 -13.44 -3.69
CA LYS A 193 -4.34 -14.07 -2.96
C LYS A 193 -3.99 -14.72 -1.62
N GLN A 194 -2.75 -14.63 -1.16
CA GLN A 194 -2.38 -15.13 0.17
C GLN A 194 -3.10 -14.32 1.26
N ALA A 195 -3.72 -15.01 2.23
CA ALA A 195 -4.30 -14.38 3.40
C ALA A 195 -3.22 -13.71 4.26
N ILE A 196 -3.46 -12.47 4.67
CA ILE A 196 -2.51 -11.66 5.45
C ILE A 196 -3.03 -11.26 6.83
N GLY A 197 -4.31 -11.45 7.08
CA GLY A 197 -4.96 -11.17 8.35
C GLY A 197 -6.47 -11.24 8.25
N GLN A 198 -7.13 -11.22 9.39
CA GLN A 198 -8.58 -11.22 9.47
C GLN A 198 -9.11 -9.78 9.54
N VAL A 199 -10.12 -9.47 8.74
CA VAL A 199 -10.78 -8.16 8.80
C VAL A 199 -11.57 -8.06 10.11
N PHE A 200 -11.50 -6.91 10.76
CA PHE A 200 -12.23 -6.65 11.99
C PHE A 200 -13.73 -6.67 11.73
N SER A 201 -14.46 -7.41 12.57
CA SER A 201 -15.93 -7.45 12.57
C SER A 201 -16.43 -6.78 13.84
N ASP A 202 -17.20 -5.71 13.69
CA ASP A 202 -17.72 -4.95 14.81
C ASP A 202 -18.99 -5.63 15.39
N ALA A 203 -18.83 -6.30 16.52
CA ALA A 203 -19.93 -6.97 17.19
C ALA A 203 -21.02 -6.00 17.67
N THR A 204 -20.67 -4.72 17.89
CA THR A 204 -21.62 -3.68 18.32
C THR A 204 -22.43 -3.10 17.16
N ASP A 205 -22.01 -3.34 15.92
CA ASP A 205 -22.66 -2.91 14.68
C ASP A 205 -23.00 -4.12 13.80
N ASN A 206 -23.77 -5.05 14.33
CA ASN A 206 -24.26 -6.26 13.63
C ASN A 206 -23.18 -7.06 12.87
N GLY A 207 -21.97 -7.10 13.41
CA GLY A 207 -20.85 -7.78 12.76
C GLY A 207 -20.34 -7.08 11.51
N ARG A 208 -20.55 -5.77 11.38
CA ARG A 208 -20.06 -4.99 10.25
C ARG A 208 -18.56 -5.21 10.07
N THR A 209 -18.20 -5.67 8.88
CA THR A 209 -16.84 -6.10 8.54
C THR A 209 -16.37 -5.28 7.34
N VAL A 210 -15.50 -4.29 7.57
CA VAL A 210 -15.04 -3.36 6.52
C VAL A 210 -13.53 -3.34 6.47
N LEU A 211 -12.98 -3.68 5.30
CA LEU A 211 -11.58 -3.49 4.97
C LEU A 211 -11.39 -2.11 4.34
N HIS A 212 -10.51 -1.28 4.91
CA HIS A 212 -10.03 -0.08 4.24
C HIS A 212 -8.77 -0.41 3.46
N PHE A 213 -8.80 -0.20 2.15
CA PHE A 213 -7.75 -0.56 1.23
C PHE A 213 -7.22 0.67 0.48
N GLN A 214 -5.90 0.84 0.45
CA GLN A 214 -5.24 1.90 -0.30
C GLN A 214 -4.22 1.31 -1.26
N LEU A 215 -4.02 1.99 -2.39
CA LEU A 215 -2.95 1.70 -3.34
C LEU A 215 -2.11 2.96 -3.56
N ARG A 216 -0.79 2.79 -3.50
CA ARG A 216 0.18 3.86 -3.68
C ARG A 216 1.19 3.49 -4.75
N LYS A 217 1.63 4.49 -5.52
CA LYS A 217 2.86 4.40 -6.30
C LYS A 217 3.88 5.34 -5.67
N GLU A 218 4.88 4.80 -4.99
CA GLU A 218 5.75 5.58 -4.11
C GLU A 218 4.92 6.39 -3.09
N LYS A 219 5.01 7.73 -3.13
CA LYS A 219 4.21 8.61 -2.25
C LYS A 219 2.84 8.97 -2.82
N GLU A 220 2.62 8.72 -4.12
CA GLU A 220 1.37 9.07 -4.80
C GLU A 220 0.23 8.12 -4.40
N LYS A 221 -0.90 8.70 -4.06
CA LYS A 221 -2.14 7.96 -3.75
C LYS A 221 -2.88 7.67 -5.05
N LEU A 222 -3.17 6.40 -5.31
CA LEU A 222 -3.89 5.96 -6.49
C LEU A 222 -5.32 5.57 -6.15
N ASN A 223 -6.25 5.78 -7.08
CA ASN A 223 -7.56 5.16 -7.00
C ASN A 223 -7.40 3.64 -7.23
N PRO A 224 -7.74 2.78 -6.25
CA PRO A 224 -7.54 1.34 -6.39
C PRO A 224 -8.48 0.67 -7.40
N GLU A 225 -9.68 1.23 -7.61
CA GLU A 225 -10.75 0.57 -8.36
C GLU A 225 -10.37 0.17 -9.80
N PRO A 226 -9.67 1.01 -10.59
CA PRO A 226 -9.25 0.63 -11.95
C PRO A 226 -8.19 -0.48 -11.99
N TRP A 227 -7.59 -0.82 -10.86
CA TRP A 227 -6.55 -1.84 -10.74
C TRP A 227 -7.11 -3.23 -10.42
N LEU A 228 -8.27 -3.27 -9.78
CA LEU A 228 -8.90 -4.47 -9.25
C LEU A 228 -9.85 -5.10 -10.28
N ASN A 229 -9.86 -6.42 -10.34
CA ASN A 229 -10.86 -7.19 -11.09
C ASN A 229 -12.11 -7.32 -10.21
N ARG A 230 -13.17 -6.62 -10.60
CA ARG A 230 -14.46 -6.56 -9.89
C ARG A 230 -15.45 -7.57 -10.47
#